data_81fb3c41f7852b5881a11fc0ce957958
#
_entry.id   81fb3c41f7852b5881a11fc0ce957958
#
_cell.length_a   1.000
_cell.length_b   1.000
_cell.length_c   1.000
_cell.angle_alpha   90.00
_cell.angle_beta   90.00
_cell.angle_gamma   90.00
#
_symmetry.space_group_name_H-M   'P 1'
#
loop_
_entity.id
_entity.type
_entity.pdbx_description
1 polymer ?
#
loop_
_entity_poly.entity_id
_entity_poly.type
_entity_poly.pdbx_seq_one_letter_code
_entity_poly.pdbx_strand_id
1 'polypeptide(L)'
;MPETDDKLFDMVRRFLEYIKLERGYSPNTVTSYGDDLEGFEKFFTELEGGVTWQTVDSDVVRMWMEKLMEAGYTASSVNRKLSALRSFYKFALKRNLLSKDPVHMLTGPKKHKPLPVYVKEKDMDALLDDAMWTDGYEDVLERTIITTFYETGIRLAELIGIDDSDVRLEQREL
;
A
#
# COMPACT_ATOMS: atom_id res chain seq x y z
N MET A 1 -29.84 1.66 -21.37
CA MET A 1 -29.76 2.05 -19.97
C MET A 1 -28.30 2.29 -19.60
N PRO A 2 -27.78 3.53 -19.74
CA PRO A 2 -26.38 3.83 -19.36
C PRO A 2 -26.23 4.77 -18.15
N GLU A 3 -27.31 5.15 -17.46
CA GLU A 3 -27.21 6.15 -16.36
C GLU A 3 -26.69 5.59 -15.03
N THR A 4 -26.66 4.27 -14.85
CA THR A 4 -26.26 3.65 -13.57
C THR A 4 -24.76 3.48 -13.48
N ASP A 5 -24.10 3.14 -14.60
CA ASP A 5 -22.64 2.96 -14.66
C ASP A 5 -21.90 4.28 -14.48
N ASP A 6 -22.41 5.37 -15.03
CA ASP A 6 -21.78 6.70 -14.96
C ASP A 6 -21.81 7.26 -13.50
N LYS A 7 -22.89 7.02 -12.76
CA LYS A 7 -23.00 7.41 -11.34
C LYS A 7 -22.13 6.55 -10.41
N LEU A 8 -21.89 5.29 -10.77
CA LEU A 8 -21.07 4.36 -9.99
C LEU A 8 -19.58 4.65 -10.15
N PHE A 9 -19.14 4.85 -11.39
CA PHE A 9 -17.77 5.28 -11.69
C PHE A 9 -17.46 6.62 -11.02
N ASP A 10 -18.46 7.49 -10.90
CA ASP A 10 -18.38 8.76 -10.18
C ASP A 10 -18.13 8.56 -8.66
N MET A 11 -18.67 7.51 -8.01
CA MET A 11 -18.52 7.30 -6.57
C MET A 11 -17.08 6.94 -6.18
N VAL A 12 -16.47 6.00 -6.90
CA VAL A 12 -15.07 5.60 -6.66
C VAL A 12 -14.13 6.78 -6.95
N ARG A 13 -14.34 7.48 -8.07
CA ARG A 13 -13.55 8.67 -8.40
C ARG A 13 -13.65 9.75 -7.33
N ARG A 14 -14.84 10.07 -6.85
CA ARG A 14 -15.06 11.04 -5.76
C ARG A 14 -14.40 10.63 -4.46
N PHE A 15 -14.38 9.34 -4.16
CA PHE A 15 -13.65 8.82 -3.01
C PHE A 15 -12.14 8.99 -3.17
N LEU A 16 -11.57 8.69 -4.34
CA LEU A 16 -10.15 8.85 -4.60
C LEU A 16 -9.72 10.33 -4.53
N GLU A 17 -10.54 11.22 -5.07
CA GLU A 17 -10.34 12.67 -4.93
C GLU A 17 -10.40 13.11 -3.46
N TYR A 18 -11.36 12.61 -2.69
CA TYR A 18 -11.48 12.88 -1.26
C TYR A 18 -10.25 12.47 -0.46
N ILE A 19 -9.74 11.24 -0.66
CA ILE A 19 -8.56 10.78 0.09
C ILE A 19 -7.29 11.51 -0.34
N LYS A 20 -7.20 11.93 -1.60
CA LYS A 20 -6.09 12.73 -2.13
C LYS A 20 -6.11 14.17 -1.58
N LEU A 21 -7.23 14.87 -1.71
CA LEU A 21 -7.32 16.32 -1.48
C LEU A 21 -7.70 16.67 -0.03
N GLU A 22 -8.65 15.93 0.59
CA GLU A 22 -9.11 16.24 1.94
C GLU A 22 -8.35 15.44 3.01
N ARG A 23 -7.87 14.23 2.68
CA ARG A 23 -7.16 13.37 3.63
C ARG A 23 -5.64 13.39 3.50
N GLY A 24 -5.11 13.97 2.44
CA GLY A 24 -3.67 14.09 2.23
C GLY A 24 -2.95 12.75 2.05
N TYR A 25 -3.64 11.73 1.49
CA TYR A 25 -3.01 10.43 1.26
C TYR A 25 -1.96 10.53 0.17
N SER A 26 -0.87 9.76 0.32
CA SER A 26 0.19 9.73 -0.69
C SER A 26 -0.34 9.24 -2.05
N PRO A 27 0.26 9.68 -3.17
CA PRO A 27 -0.12 9.20 -4.51
C PRO A 27 -0.17 7.67 -4.61
N ASN A 28 0.82 6.99 -4.05
CA ASN A 28 0.88 5.52 -4.03
C ASN A 28 -0.30 4.88 -3.30
N THR A 29 -0.76 5.49 -2.19
CA THR A 29 -1.93 5.00 -1.46
C THR A 29 -3.20 5.21 -2.28
N VAL A 30 -3.35 6.35 -2.93
CA VAL A 30 -4.51 6.67 -3.78
C VAL A 30 -4.60 5.68 -4.94
N THR A 31 -3.50 5.44 -5.65
CA THR A 31 -3.42 4.46 -6.73
C THR A 31 -3.77 3.06 -6.23
N SER A 32 -3.12 2.60 -5.15
CA SER A 32 -3.37 1.27 -4.58
C SER A 32 -4.82 1.06 -4.15
N TYR A 33 -5.47 2.09 -3.62
CA TYR A 33 -6.89 2.02 -3.25
C TYR A 33 -7.79 2.00 -4.49
N GLY A 34 -7.43 2.74 -5.53
CA GLY A 34 -8.12 2.69 -6.83
C GLY A 34 -8.10 1.28 -7.41
N ASP A 35 -6.92 0.68 -7.53
CA ASP A 35 -6.73 -0.68 -8.04
C ASP A 35 -7.50 -1.73 -7.21
N ASP A 36 -7.54 -1.54 -5.87
CA ASP A 36 -8.27 -2.45 -4.98
C ASP A 36 -9.77 -2.38 -5.16
N LEU A 37 -10.33 -1.17 -5.33
CA LEU A 37 -11.76 -0.94 -5.55
C LEU A 37 -12.18 -1.42 -6.94
N GLU A 38 -11.39 -1.14 -7.97
CA GLU A 38 -11.62 -1.63 -9.33
C GLU A 38 -11.59 -3.15 -9.37
N GLY A 39 -10.61 -3.79 -8.71
CA GLY A 39 -10.52 -5.24 -8.62
C GLY A 39 -11.73 -5.87 -7.90
N PHE A 40 -12.28 -5.21 -6.89
CA PHE A 40 -13.50 -5.67 -6.23
C PHE A 40 -14.75 -5.44 -7.09
N GLU A 41 -14.84 -4.29 -7.77
CA GLU A 41 -15.94 -3.99 -8.68
C GLU A 41 -16.01 -5.00 -9.83
N LYS A 42 -14.86 -5.30 -10.45
CA LYS A 42 -14.77 -6.33 -11.47
C LYS A 42 -15.24 -7.70 -10.94
N PHE A 43 -14.84 -8.06 -9.71
CA PHE A 43 -15.25 -9.32 -9.11
C PHE A 43 -16.76 -9.43 -8.95
N PHE A 44 -17.42 -8.44 -8.35
CA PHE A 44 -18.85 -8.56 -8.09
C PHE A 44 -19.71 -8.34 -9.34
N THR A 45 -19.23 -7.62 -10.35
CA THR A 45 -19.96 -7.47 -11.63
C THR A 45 -19.96 -8.75 -12.47
N GLU A 46 -18.98 -9.64 -12.25
CA GLU A 46 -18.97 -10.96 -12.86
C GLU A 46 -19.94 -11.96 -12.19
N LEU A 47 -20.50 -11.64 -11.03
CA LEU A 47 -21.44 -12.50 -10.32
C LEU A 47 -22.83 -12.43 -10.97
N GLU A 48 -23.50 -13.58 -10.99
CA GLU A 48 -24.90 -13.63 -11.41
C GLU A 48 -25.79 -12.77 -10.49
N GLY A 49 -26.81 -12.14 -11.06
CA GLY A 49 -27.77 -11.35 -10.29
C GLY A 49 -27.55 -9.83 -10.30
N GLY A 50 -26.57 -9.33 -11.07
CA GLY A 50 -26.38 -7.87 -11.25
C GLY A 50 -26.04 -7.16 -9.95
N VAL A 51 -25.06 -7.67 -9.20
CA VAL A 51 -24.58 -7.08 -7.96
C VAL A 51 -24.00 -5.69 -8.22
N THR A 52 -24.26 -4.76 -7.34
CA THR A 52 -23.81 -3.37 -7.41
C THR A 52 -23.24 -2.94 -6.05
N TRP A 53 -22.56 -1.80 -5.98
CA TRP A 53 -22.07 -1.22 -4.71
C TRP A 53 -23.18 -1.05 -3.64
N GLN A 54 -24.44 -0.86 -4.05
CA GLN A 54 -25.59 -0.73 -3.17
C GLN A 54 -26.11 -2.07 -2.65
N THR A 55 -25.99 -3.12 -3.45
CA THR A 55 -26.53 -4.45 -3.15
C THR A 55 -25.49 -5.43 -2.63
N VAL A 56 -24.18 -5.10 -2.73
CA VAL A 56 -23.09 -5.86 -2.09
C VAL A 56 -23.41 -6.09 -0.63
N ASP A 57 -23.30 -7.33 -0.20
CA ASP A 57 -23.40 -7.74 1.19
C ASP A 57 -22.06 -8.32 1.73
N SER A 58 -22.07 -8.75 2.99
CA SER A 58 -20.88 -9.30 3.62
C SER A 58 -20.42 -10.62 3.03
N ASP A 59 -21.33 -11.38 2.42
CA ASP A 59 -20.99 -12.69 1.83
C ASP A 59 -20.26 -12.51 0.50
N VAL A 60 -20.66 -11.54 -0.32
CA VAL A 60 -19.91 -11.15 -1.52
C VAL A 60 -18.47 -10.73 -1.17
N VAL A 61 -18.29 -9.96 -0.10
CA VAL A 61 -16.93 -9.57 0.34
C VAL A 61 -16.13 -10.76 0.85
N ARG A 62 -16.75 -11.72 1.56
CA ARG A 62 -16.08 -12.96 1.98
C ARG A 62 -15.64 -13.80 0.79
N MET A 63 -16.53 -14.01 -0.20
CA MET A 63 -16.20 -14.72 -1.43
C MET A 63 -15.01 -14.10 -2.15
N TRP A 64 -14.97 -12.75 -2.21
CA TRP A 64 -13.82 -12.06 -2.80
C TRP A 64 -12.52 -12.31 -2.01
N MET A 65 -12.57 -12.24 -0.68
CA MET A 65 -11.38 -12.54 0.15
C MET A 65 -10.90 -13.98 -0.04
N GLU A 66 -11.81 -14.95 -0.13
CA GLU A 66 -11.51 -16.36 -0.40
C GLU A 66 -10.84 -16.52 -1.78
N LYS A 67 -11.43 -15.94 -2.83
CA LYS A 67 -10.86 -15.95 -4.19
C LYS A 67 -9.45 -15.34 -4.23
N LEU A 68 -9.20 -14.27 -3.48
CA LEU A 68 -7.87 -13.66 -3.38
C LEU A 68 -6.87 -14.60 -2.69
N MET A 69 -7.27 -15.27 -1.61
CA MET A 69 -6.41 -16.24 -0.91
C MET A 69 -6.11 -17.45 -1.80
N GLU A 70 -7.08 -17.97 -2.53
CA GLU A 70 -6.92 -19.06 -3.52
C GLU A 70 -5.98 -18.65 -4.66
N ALA A 71 -6.03 -17.38 -5.09
CA ALA A 71 -5.11 -16.82 -6.08
C ALA A 71 -3.69 -16.56 -5.54
N GLY A 72 -3.40 -16.94 -4.28
CA GLY A 72 -2.07 -16.83 -3.67
C GLY A 72 -1.74 -15.46 -3.07
N TYR A 73 -2.71 -14.56 -2.91
CA TYR A 73 -2.45 -13.29 -2.20
C TYR A 73 -2.15 -13.53 -0.72
N THR A 74 -1.19 -12.80 -0.18
CA THR A 74 -0.86 -12.88 1.24
C THR A 74 -1.98 -12.31 2.11
N ALA A 75 -2.12 -12.82 3.35
CA ALA A 75 -3.05 -12.27 4.33
C ALA A 75 -2.86 -10.73 4.54
N SER A 76 -1.63 -10.23 4.40
CA SER A 76 -1.34 -8.80 4.47
C SER A 76 -1.97 -8.03 3.30
N SER A 77 -1.83 -8.56 2.08
CA SER A 77 -2.42 -7.97 0.88
C SER A 77 -3.94 -7.96 0.93
N VAL A 78 -4.57 -9.08 1.34
CA VAL A 78 -6.02 -9.17 1.49
C VAL A 78 -6.53 -8.18 2.54
N ASN A 79 -5.84 -8.07 3.68
CA ASN A 79 -6.21 -7.09 4.71
C ASN A 79 -6.06 -5.63 4.24
N ARG A 80 -5.05 -5.32 3.40
CA ARG A 80 -4.91 -3.98 2.81
C ARG A 80 -6.10 -3.68 1.89
N LYS A 81 -6.46 -4.63 1.01
CA LYS A 81 -7.61 -4.52 0.12
C LYS A 81 -8.92 -4.32 0.91
N LEU A 82 -9.11 -5.08 1.98
CA LEU A 82 -10.25 -4.90 2.88
C LEU A 82 -10.27 -3.51 3.56
N SER A 83 -9.09 -2.94 3.83
CA SER A 83 -8.97 -1.57 4.37
C SER A 83 -9.38 -0.49 3.36
N ALA A 84 -9.09 -0.69 2.07
CA ALA A 84 -9.57 0.19 1.00
C ALA A 84 -11.10 0.19 0.94
N LEU A 85 -11.74 -1.01 0.95
CA LEU A 85 -13.19 -1.14 0.98
C LEU A 85 -13.81 -0.46 2.21
N ARG A 86 -13.25 -0.66 3.41
CA ARG A 86 -13.72 -0.01 4.64
C ARG A 86 -13.67 1.51 4.53
N SER A 87 -12.58 2.05 3.99
CA SER A 87 -12.43 3.49 3.80
C SER A 87 -13.45 4.03 2.81
N PHE A 88 -13.68 3.31 1.72
CA PHE A 88 -14.67 3.66 0.70
C PHE A 88 -16.10 3.63 1.26
N TYR A 89 -16.53 2.55 1.89
CA TYR A 89 -17.89 2.45 2.45
C TYR A 89 -18.13 3.49 3.55
N LYS A 90 -17.13 3.74 4.39
CA LYS A 90 -17.20 4.82 5.41
C LYS A 90 -17.38 6.20 4.77
N PHE A 91 -16.68 6.49 3.68
CA PHE A 91 -16.85 7.72 2.91
C PHE A 91 -18.26 7.79 2.30
N ALA A 92 -18.69 6.72 1.62
CA ALA A 92 -19.96 6.67 0.92
C ALA A 92 -21.15 6.82 1.88
N LEU A 93 -21.11 6.18 3.06
CA LEU A 93 -22.10 6.37 4.12
C LEU A 93 -22.12 7.82 4.63
N LYS A 94 -20.95 8.40 4.93
CA LYS A 94 -20.85 9.77 5.42
C LYS A 94 -21.40 10.80 4.44
N ARG A 95 -21.33 10.52 3.14
CA ARG A 95 -21.84 11.38 2.05
C ARG A 95 -23.28 11.00 1.62
N ASN A 96 -23.92 10.07 2.32
CA ASN A 96 -25.25 9.55 1.98
C ASN A 96 -25.36 8.99 0.54
N LEU A 97 -24.25 8.47 0.01
CA LEU A 97 -24.19 7.82 -1.31
C LEU A 97 -24.65 6.36 -1.23
N LEU A 98 -24.41 5.71 -0.11
CA LEU A 98 -24.84 4.35 0.23
C LEU A 98 -25.54 4.35 1.58
N SER A 99 -26.36 3.33 1.81
CA SER A 99 -27.13 3.17 3.07
C SER A 99 -26.63 2.03 3.95
N LYS A 100 -25.74 1.17 3.46
CA LYS A 100 -25.23 -0.01 4.16
C LYS A 100 -23.71 -0.11 4.07
N ASP A 101 -23.09 -0.72 5.08
CA ASP A 101 -21.67 -1.06 5.11
C ASP A 101 -21.50 -2.57 5.26
N PRO A 102 -21.23 -3.29 4.15
CA PRO A 102 -21.05 -4.75 4.20
C PRO A 102 -19.71 -5.18 4.83
N VAL A 103 -18.80 -4.24 5.05
CA VAL A 103 -17.42 -4.53 5.47
C VAL A 103 -17.18 -4.31 6.95
N HIS A 104 -18.08 -3.58 7.61
CA HIS A 104 -17.94 -3.13 9.00
C HIS A 104 -17.63 -4.27 9.98
N MET A 105 -18.35 -5.40 9.90
CA MET A 105 -18.19 -6.54 10.84
C MET A 105 -17.21 -7.60 10.34
N LEU A 106 -16.65 -7.46 9.15
CA LEU A 106 -15.78 -8.48 8.60
C LEU A 106 -14.38 -8.43 9.24
N THR A 107 -13.86 -9.59 9.56
CA THR A 107 -12.47 -9.75 9.99
C THR A 107 -11.68 -10.37 8.85
N GLY A 108 -10.58 -9.74 8.47
CA GLY A 108 -9.70 -10.29 7.44
C GLY A 108 -8.86 -11.48 7.94
N PRO A 109 -8.15 -12.17 7.04
CA PRO A 109 -7.33 -13.32 7.39
C PRO A 109 -6.24 -12.97 8.41
N LYS A 110 -5.92 -13.94 9.29
CA LYS A 110 -4.87 -13.77 10.30
C LYS A 110 -3.51 -13.56 9.61
N LYS A 111 -2.81 -12.49 10.03
CA LYS A 111 -1.46 -12.22 9.55
C LYS A 111 -0.45 -13.05 10.32
N HIS A 112 0.41 -13.75 9.62
CA HIS A 112 1.63 -14.27 10.23
C HIS A 112 2.61 -13.12 10.38
N LYS A 113 3.13 -12.90 11.59
CA LYS A 113 4.17 -11.92 11.88
C LYS A 113 5.47 -12.67 12.11
N PRO A 114 6.30 -12.88 11.07
CA PRO A 114 7.63 -13.42 11.29
C PRO A 114 8.42 -12.45 12.19
N LEU A 115 9.31 -13.01 13.00
CA LEU A 115 10.25 -12.18 13.76
C LEU A 115 11.12 -11.39 12.79
N PRO A 116 11.41 -10.11 13.08
CA PRO A 116 12.34 -9.34 12.27
C PRO A 116 13.69 -10.04 12.18
N VAL A 117 14.24 -10.16 10.98
CA VAL A 117 15.62 -10.58 10.77
C VAL A 117 16.46 -9.31 10.82
N TYR A 118 17.49 -9.32 11.65
CA TYR A 118 18.45 -8.22 11.77
C TYR A 118 19.86 -8.72 11.47
N VAL A 119 20.68 -7.85 10.91
CA VAL A 119 22.10 -8.08 10.72
C VAL A 119 22.79 -7.82 12.05
N LYS A 120 23.65 -8.73 12.50
CA LYS A 120 24.39 -8.54 13.75
C LYS A 120 25.46 -7.48 13.55
N GLU A 121 25.74 -6.71 14.60
CA GLU A 121 26.77 -5.67 14.60
C GLU A 121 28.11 -6.17 14.04
N LYS A 122 28.61 -7.30 14.55
CA LYS A 122 29.83 -7.91 14.04
C LYS A 122 29.84 -8.27 12.55
N ASP A 123 28.67 -8.58 11.99
CA ASP A 123 28.53 -8.92 10.58
C ASP A 123 28.52 -7.63 9.73
N MET A 124 28.00 -6.52 10.30
CA MET A 124 28.11 -5.18 9.72
C MET A 124 29.55 -4.65 9.79
N ASP A 125 30.23 -4.81 10.93
CA ASP A 125 31.64 -4.42 11.09
C ASP A 125 32.52 -5.13 10.05
N ALA A 126 32.29 -6.43 9.85
CA ALA A 126 33.04 -7.22 8.85
C ALA A 126 32.69 -6.78 7.41
N LEU A 127 31.43 -6.41 7.13
CA LEU A 127 31.01 -5.92 5.81
C LEU A 127 31.61 -4.54 5.50
N LEU A 128 31.76 -3.68 6.51
CA LEU A 128 32.29 -2.32 6.35
C LEU A 128 33.81 -2.22 6.52
N ASP A 129 34.49 -3.35 6.77
CA ASP A 129 35.97 -3.41 6.87
C ASP A 129 36.58 -2.95 5.54
N ASP A 130 37.56 -2.04 5.63
CA ASP A 130 38.26 -1.49 4.47
C ASP A 130 38.89 -2.57 3.56
N ALA A 131 39.29 -3.70 4.13
CA ALA A 131 39.86 -4.82 3.37
C ALA A 131 38.87 -5.51 2.42
N MET A 132 37.57 -5.29 2.59
CA MET A 132 36.52 -5.86 1.74
C MET A 132 36.23 -5.05 0.46
N TRP A 133 36.77 -3.81 0.40
CA TRP A 133 36.40 -2.83 -0.66
C TRP A 133 37.65 -2.34 -1.38
N THR A 134 37.50 -2.00 -2.66
CA THR A 134 38.54 -1.33 -3.44
C THR A 134 38.24 0.16 -3.60
N ASP A 135 39.19 0.94 -4.13
CA ASP A 135 39.01 2.34 -4.47
C ASP A 135 38.23 2.52 -5.78
N GLY A 136 37.71 1.44 -6.36
CA GLY A 136 36.85 1.49 -7.55
C GLY A 136 35.53 2.19 -7.30
N TYR A 137 35.03 2.92 -8.30
CA TYR A 137 33.79 3.70 -8.16
C TYR A 137 32.61 2.86 -7.67
N GLU A 138 32.44 1.64 -8.16
CA GLU A 138 31.34 0.74 -7.78
C GLU A 138 31.43 0.36 -6.30
N ASP A 139 32.60 -0.06 -5.82
CA ASP A 139 32.83 -0.45 -4.42
C ASP A 139 32.61 0.74 -3.48
N VAL A 140 33.12 1.92 -3.84
CA VAL A 140 32.93 3.14 -3.06
C VAL A 140 31.46 3.52 -2.99
N LEU A 141 30.71 3.41 -4.10
CA LEU A 141 29.28 3.69 -4.15
C LEU A 141 28.49 2.71 -3.28
N GLU A 142 28.72 1.41 -3.45
CA GLU A 142 27.99 0.37 -2.70
C GLU A 142 28.27 0.51 -1.19
N ARG A 143 29.52 0.70 -0.80
CA ARG A 143 29.90 0.91 0.60
C ARG A 143 29.24 2.17 1.17
N THR A 144 29.22 3.26 0.41
CA THR A 144 28.59 4.51 0.83
C THR A 144 27.09 4.33 1.05
N ILE A 145 26.40 3.62 0.14
CA ILE A 145 24.96 3.30 0.28
C ILE A 145 24.72 2.48 1.55
N ILE A 146 25.49 1.42 1.76
CA ILE A 146 25.34 0.53 2.94
C ILE A 146 25.58 1.32 4.23
N THR A 147 26.69 2.10 4.27
CA THR A 147 27.03 2.93 5.43
C THR A 147 25.93 3.95 5.73
N THR A 148 25.41 4.62 4.69
CA THR A 148 24.34 5.60 4.86
C THR A 148 23.08 4.96 5.45
N PHE A 149 22.67 3.78 4.98
CA PHE A 149 21.56 3.04 5.57
C PHE A 149 21.81 2.67 7.02
N TYR A 150 23.01 2.17 7.33
CA TYR A 150 23.35 1.69 8.66
C TYR A 150 23.43 2.83 9.69
N GLU A 151 24.08 3.93 9.34
CA GLU A 151 24.31 5.06 10.24
C GLU A 151 23.05 5.91 10.45
N THR A 152 22.21 6.07 9.39
CA THR A 152 21.07 7.00 9.44
C THR A 152 19.73 6.31 9.61
N GLY A 153 19.61 5.04 9.21
CA GLY A 153 18.31 4.36 9.12
C GLY A 153 17.36 4.94 8.07
N ILE A 154 17.88 5.70 7.11
CA ILE A 154 17.12 6.33 6.03
C ILE A 154 16.36 5.29 5.20
N ARG A 155 15.16 5.63 4.71
CA ARG A 155 14.42 4.73 3.81
C ARG A 155 14.97 4.80 2.40
N LEU A 156 14.85 3.69 1.64
CA LEU A 156 15.31 3.64 0.25
C LEU A 156 14.80 4.80 -0.62
N ALA A 157 13.54 5.18 -0.47
CA ALA A 157 12.95 6.29 -1.23
C ALA A 157 13.53 7.65 -0.83
N GLU A 158 13.92 7.82 0.42
CA GLU A 158 14.58 9.01 0.95
C GLU A 158 16.02 9.08 0.43
N LEU A 159 16.75 7.95 0.46
CA LEU A 159 18.11 7.88 -0.10
C LEU A 159 18.14 8.21 -1.59
N ILE A 160 17.21 7.65 -2.38
CA ILE A 160 17.12 7.94 -3.84
C ILE A 160 16.77 9.41 -4.10
N GLY A 161 16.08 10.06 -3.18
CA GLY A 161 15.65 11.45 -3.30
C GLY A 161 16.67 12.47 -2.79
N ILE A 162 17.87 12.06 -2.35
CA ILE A 162 18.92 12.99 -1.91
C ILE A 162 19.52 13.70 -3.12
N ASP A 163 19.50 15.01 -3.08
CA ASP A 163 20.20 15.89 -4.03
C ASP A 163 21.52 16.40 -3.42
N ASP A 164 22.45 16.82 -4.25
CA ASP A 164 23.75 17.38 -3.83
C ASP A 164 23.60 18.56 -2.83
N SER A 165 22.50 19.30 -2.93
CA SER A 165 22.18 20.40 -2.04
C SER A 165 21.79 19.98 -0.62
N ASP A 166 21.40 18.72 -0.44
CA ASP A 166 21.00 18.16 0.86
C ASP A 166 22.24 17.74 1.69
N VAL A 167 23.37 17.53 1.01
CA VAL A 167 24.63 17.08 1.64
C VAL A 167 25.48 18.27 2.05
N ARG A 168 25.74 18.39 3.37
CA ARG A 168 26.58 19.44 3.95
C ARG A 168 27.89 18.87 4.47
N LEU A 169 28.85 18.68 3.58
CA LEU A 169 30.15 18.07 3.90
C LEU A 169 30.89 18.78 5.04
N GLU A 170 30.84 20.11 5.10
CA GLU A 170 31.51 20.89 6.15
C GLU A 170 30.91 20.65 7.55
N GLN A 171 29.61 20.39 7.62
CA GLN A 171 28.85 20.16 8.86
C GLN A 171 28.70 18.67 9.16
N ARG A 172 29.10 17.79 8.23
CA ARG A 172 28.87 16.32 8.28
C ARG A 172 27.41 15.98 8.51
N GLU A 173 26.52 16.72 7.85
CA GLU A 173 25.07 16.53 7.90
C GLU A 173 24.54 16.11 6.53
N LEU A 174 23.48 15.32 6.57
CA LEU A 174 22.70 14.82 5.42
C LEU A 174 21.25 15.21 5.61
#